data_7fb3166d9357ca2002f95d0030f43d06
#
_entry.id   7fb3166d9357ca2002f95d0030f43d06
#
_cell.length_a   1.000
_cell.length_b   1.000
_cell.length_c   1.000
_cell.angle_alpha   90.00
_cell.angle_beta   90.00
_cell.angle_gamma   90.00
#
_symmetry.space_group_name_H-M   'P 1'
#
loop_
_entity.id
_entity.type
_entity.pdbx_description
1 polymer ?
#
loop_
_entity_poly.entity_id
_entity_poly.type
_entity_poly.pdbx_seq_one_letter_code
_entity_poly.pdbx_strand_id
1 'polypeptide(L)'
;MGKRTNTAQWVESTQRWRVSVQKDGVRKQFYSSKPGRTGQREANAKADAWLDDGIAARAGRVEDVCKAWLHNVEITTSSTNYRPLESRWRCWVLPVLGKKRINAITDQDLQTVINNAHVAGKSKKTLMLLAADMRSFCKYCRKAK
;
A
#
# COMPACT_ATOMS: atom_id res chain seq x y z
N MET A 1 0.61 -12.00 0.23
CA MET A 1 -0.64 -12.58 0.80
C MET A 1 -0.34 -13.23 2.13
N GLY A 2 -0.89 -12.70 3.20
CA GLY A 2 -0.80 -13.33 4.51
C GLY A 2 -1.74 -14.53 4.56
N LYS A 3 -1.21 -15.75 4.50
CA LYS A 3 -2.01 -16.95 4.72
C LYS A 3 -2.29 -17.13 6.20
N ARG A 4 -3.56 -17.32 6.54
CA ARG A 4 -3.99 -17.70 7.87
C ARG A 4 -3.47 -19.10 8.21
N THR A 5 -2.91 -19.24 9.41
CA THR A 5 -2.36 -20.52 9.91
C THR A 5 -3.38 -21.33 10.73
N ASN A 6 -4.49 -20.70 11.13
CA ASN A 6 -5.52 -21.31 11.96
C ASN A 6 -6.92 -21.13 11.35
N THR A 7 -7.85 -21.92 11.84
CA THR A 7 -9.25 -21.95 11.39
C THR A 7 -10.17 -21.53 12.55
N ALA A 8 -11.30 -20.91 12.23
CA ALA A 8 -12.28 -20.53 13.24
C ALA A 8 -12.78 -21.74 14.03
N GLN A 9 -12.84 -21.60 15.33
CA GLN A 9 -13.33 -22.59 16.29
C GLN A 9 -14.64 -22.11 16.92
N TRP A 10 -15.54 -23.03 17.18
CA TRP A 10 -16.78 -22.75 17.88
C TRP A 10 -16.51 -22.55 19.36
N VAL A 11 -17.04 -21.47 19.94
CA VAL A 11 -16.92 -21.15 21.36
C VAL A 11 -18.31 -21.26 21.99
N GLU A 12 -18.53 -22.33 22.74
CA GLU A 12 -19.82 -22.65 23.37
C GLU A 12 -20.31 -21.55 24.32
N SER A 13 -19.41 -20.98 25.11
CA SER A 13 -19.76 -19.95 26.10
C SER A 13 -20.35 -18.69 25.48
N THR A 14 -20.03 -18.39 24.23
CA THR A 14 -20.50 -17.20 23.51
C THR A 14 -21.35 -17.53 22.29
N GLN A 15 -21.56 -18.82 22.01
CA GLN A 15 -22.31 -19.31 20.84
C GLN A 15 -21.88 -18.65 19.53
N ARG A 16 -20.54 -18.59 19.30
CA ARG A 16 -19.93 -17.92 18.13
C ARG A 16 -18.71 -18.66 17.63
N TRP A 17 -18.49 -18.58 16.33
CA TRP A 17 -17.21 -18.91 15.72
C TRP A 17 -16.19 -17.82 16.01
N ARG A 18 -15.01 -18.18 16.44
CA ARG A 18 -13.91 -17.27 16.72
C ARG A 18 -12.64 -17.70 16.00
N VAL A 19 -11.98 -16.76 15.34
CA VAL A 19 -10.64 -16.93 14.80
C VAL A 19 -9.76 -15.76 15.23
N SER A 20 -8.55 -16.05 15.67
CA SER A 20 -7.57 -15.03 16.05
C SER A 20 -6.43 -15.05 15.05
N VAL A 21 -6.11 -13.90 14.50
CA VAL A 21 -5.01 -13.72 13.55
C VAL A 21 -4.10 -12.60 14.01
N GLN A 22 -2.83 -12.71 13.65
CA GLN A 22 -1.82 -11.70 13.97
C GLN A 22 -1.16 -11.21 12.69
N LYS A 23 -0.98 -9.90 12.60
CA LYS A 23 -0.31 -9.24 11.50
C LYS A 23 0.45 -8.02 12.02
N ASP A 24 1.71 -7.90 11.63
CA ASP A 24 2.55 -6.75 12.03
C ASP A 24 2.56 -6.46 13.54
N GLY A 25 2.58 -7.52 14.37
CA GLY A 25 2.53 -7.43 15.83
C GLY A 25 1.15 -7.15 16.43
N VAL A 26 0.14 -6.89 15.62
CA VAL A 26 -1.24 -6.66 16.06
C VAL A 26 -2.05 -7.94 15.97
N ARG A 27 -2.63 -8.35 17.11
CA ARG A 27 -3.54 -9.50 17.19
C ARG A 27 -4.98 -9.03 17.11
N LYS A 28 -5.77 -9.64 16.21
CA LYS A 28 -7.18 -9.34 16.03
C LYS A 28 -8.02 -10.61 16.01
N GLN A 29 -9.23 -10.52 16.56
CA GLN A 29 -10.18 -11.63 16.59
C GLN A 29 -11.39 -11.30 15.73
N PHE A 30 -11.87 -12.30 15.00
CA PHE A 30 -13.06 -12.20 14.17
C PHE A 30 -14.09 -13.24 14.59
N TYR A 31 -15.36 -12.87 14.50
CA TYR A 31 -16.47 -13.65 15.00
C TYR A 31 -17.57 -13.82 13.95
N SER A 32 -18.28 -14.93 14.05
CA SER A 32 -19.57 -15.13 13.40
C SER A 32 -20.53 -15.85 14.34
N SER A 33 -21.74 -15.35 14.45
CA SER A 33 -22.81 -15.95 15.27
C SER A 33 -23.64 -16.98 14.51
N LYS A 34 -23.39 -17.15 13.21
CA LYS A 34 -24.11 -18.15 12.41
C LYS A 34 -23.63 -19.56 12.76
N PRO A 35 -24.56 -20.51 13.01
CA PRO A 35 -24.19 -21.88 13.32
C PRO A 35 -23.65 -22.61 12.07
N GLY A 36 -22.90 -23.68 12.30
CA GLY A 36 -22.43 -24.58 11.27
C GLY A 36 -21.32 -24.02 10.37
N ARG A 37 -21.06 -24.72 9.28
CA ARG A 37 -19.96 -24.39 8.35
C ARG A 37 -20.05 -22.98 7.73
N THR A 38 -21.24 -22.44 7.57
CA THR A 38 -21.47 -21.10 7.03
C THR A 38 -20.86 -20.04 7.95
N GLY A 39 -21.11 -20.15 9.27
CA GLY A 39 -20.53 -19.26 10.27
C GLY A 39 -19.01 -19.37 10.35
N GLN A 40 -18.50 -20.60 10.29
CA GLN A 40 -17.05 -20.84 10.26
C GLN A 40 -16.39 -20.17 9.04
N ARG A 41 -16.98 -20.33 7.85
CA ARG A 41 -16.49 -19.69 6.61
C ARG A 41 -16.54 -18.17 6.71
N GLU A 42 -17.60 -17.61 7.27
CA GLU A 42 -17.75 -16.17 7.45
C GLU A 42 -16.66 -15.59 8.37
N ALA A 43 -16.42 -16.22 9.52
CA ALA A 43 -15.36 -15.80 10.43
C ALA A 43 -13.96 -15.89 9.78
N ASN A 44 -13.72 -16.98 9.07
CA ASN A 44 -12.48 -17.18 8.32
C ASN A 44 -12.32 -16.13 7.21
N ALA A 45 -13.36 -15.84 6.44
CA ALA A 45 -13.33 -14.84 5.38
C ALA A 45 -13.05 -13.43 5.91
N LYS A 46 -13.61 -13.06 7.06
CA LYS A 46 -13.30 -11.79 7.73
C LYS A 46 -11.83 -11.70 8.15
N ALA A 47 -11.27 -12.79 8.66
CA ALA A 47 -9.86 -12.86 9.03
C ALA A 47 -8.94 -12.78 7.82
N ASP A 48 -9.27 -13.51 6.74
CA ASP A 48 -8.50 -13.50 5.50
C ASP A 48 -8.54 -12.11 4.84
N ALA A 49 -9.71 -11.48 4.78
CA ALA A 49 -9.87 -10.11 4.27
C ALA A 49 -9.00 -9.11 5.06
N TRP A 50 -8.93 -9.24 6.39
CA TRP A 50 -8.09 -8.37 7.21
C TRP A 50 -6.60 -8.65 7.02
N LEU A 51 -6.20 -9.91 6.80
CA LEU A 51 -4.82 -10.26 6.47
C LEU A 51 -4.40 -9.75 5.10
N ASP A 52 -5.31 -9.84 4.12
CA ASP A 52 -5.12 -9.31 2.77
C ASP A 52 -5.25 -7.78 2.73
N ASP A 53 -6.01 -7.20 3.66
CA ASP A 53 -6.16 -5.76 3.86
C ASP A 53 -4.86 -5.18 4.44
N GLY A 54 -3.79 -5.31 3.64
CA GLY A 54 -2.46 -4.85 3.98
C GLY A 54 -2.39 -3.35 4.16
N ILE A 55 -1.24 -2.89 4.55
CA ILE A 55 -0.80 -1.49 4.63
C ILE A 55 -1.28 -0.68 3.42
N ALA A 56 -1.39 -1.31 2.28
CA ALA A 56 -1.86 -0.77 1.03
C ALA A 56 -3.34 -0.32 1.04
N ALA A 57 -4.21 -0.98 1.75
CA ALA A 57 -5.61 -0.54 1.87
C ALA A 57 -5.76 0.59 2.89
N ARG A 58 -4.86 0.65 3.89
CA ARG A 58 -4.79 1.77 4.84
C ARG A 58 -4.06 2.97 4.25
N ALA A 59 -3.13 2.75 3.33
CA ALA A 59 -2.31 3.78 2.72
C ALA A 59 -3.07 4.65 1.71
N GLY A 60 -4.26 4.25 1.30
CA GLY A 60 -5.04 5.03 0.36
C GLY A 60 -4.45 5.09 -1.05
N ARG A 61 -4.72 6.20 -1.72
CA ARG A 61 -4.20 6.47 -3.06
C ARG A 61 -2.78 7.01 -3.00
N VAL A 62 -2.04 6.82 -4.10
CA VAL A 62 -0.68 7.36 -4.24
C VAL A 62 -0.62 8.86 -3.97
N GLU A 63 -1.60 9.62 -4.44
CA GLU A 63 -1.68 11.07 -4.23
C GLU A 63 -1.74 11.49 -2.76
N ASP A 64 -2.41 10.70 -1.92
CA ASP A 64 -2.53 10.98 -0.49
C ASP A 64 -1.25 10.62 0.28
N VAL A 65 -0.68 9.47 -0.04
CA VAL A 65 0.57 9.01 0.59
C VAL A 65 1.76 9.86 0.15
N CYS A 66 1.77 10.30 -1.11
CA CYS A 66 2.86 11.13 -1.62
C CYS A 66 2.91 12.51 -0.95
N LYS A 67 1.78 13.06 -0.50
CA LYS A 67 1.78 14.32 0.28
C LYS A 67 2.58 14.18 1.57
N ALA A 68 2.37 13.09 2.31
CA ALA A 68 3.11 12.80 3.53
C ALA A 68 4.60 12.54 3.24
N TRP A 69 4.90 11.83 2.17
CA TRP A 69 6.28 11.57 1.76
C TRP A 69 6.99 12.83 1.30
N LEU A 70 6.37 13.66 0.48
CA LEU A 70 6.93 14.93 0.02
C LEU A 70 7.18 15.90 1.20
N HIS A 71 6.27 15.96 2.15
CA HIS A 71 6.46 16.74 3.37
C HIS A 71 7.68 16.26 4.16
N ASN A 72 7.87 14.95 4.27
CA ASN A 72 9.06 14.38 4.90
C ASN A 72 10.35 14.74 4.15
N VAL A 73 10.33 14.68 2.82
CA VAL A 73 11.47 15.06 1.97
C VAL A 73 11.78 16.55 2.11
N GLU A 74 10.76 17.39 2.16
CA GLU A 74 10.91 18.84 2.36
C GLU A 74 11.65 19.18 3.65
N ILE A 75 11.30 18.50 4.75
CA ILE A 75 11.92 18.70 6.05
C ILE A 75 13.38 18.18 6.09
N THR A 76 13.65 17.08 5.41
CA THR A 76 14.95 16.38 5.50
C THR A 76 15.95 16.76 4.42
N THR A 77 15.54 17.53 3.41
CA THR A 77 16.38 17.91 2.27
C THR A 77 16.38 19.42 2.04
N SER A 78 17.43 19.93 1.40
CA SER A 78 17.48 21.34 1.00
C SER A 78 16.40 21.66 -0.04
N SER A 79 15.92 22.90 -0.06
CA SER A 79 14.94 23.38 -1.04
C SER A 79 15.41 23.24 -2.48
N THR A 80 16.72 23.30 -2.73
CA THR A 80 17.35 23.09 -4.03
C THR A 80 17.12 21.67 -4.53
N ASN A 81 17.09 20.68 -3.66
CA ASN A 81 16.83 19.27 -4.00
C ASN A 81 15.34 18.94 -4.02
N TYR A 82 14.58 19.52 -3.11
CA TYR A 82 13.14 19.25 -2.96
C TYR A 82 12.31 19.77 -4.15
N ARG A 83 12.48 21.02 -4.54
CA ARG A 83 11.67 21.64 -5.61
C ARG A 83 11.73 20.88 -6.96
N PRO A 84 12.92 20.49 -7.46
CA PRO A 84 12.96 19.69 -8.68
C PRO A 84 12.33 18.31 -8.55
N LEU A 85 12.46 17.67 -7.37
CA LEU A 85 11.84 16.38 -7.08
C LEU A 85 10.30 16.50 -7.07
N GLU A 86 9.76 17.47 -6.36
CA GLU A 86 8.33 17.74 -6.32
C GLU A 86 7.77 18.02 -7.72
N SER A 87 8.46 18.83 -8.51
CA SER A 87 8.08 19.15 -9.89
C SER A 87 8.04 17.90 -10.77
N ARG A 88 9.08 17.07 -10.74
CA ARG A 88 9.09 15.79 -11.48
C ARG A 88 7.95 14.89 -11.05
N TRP A 89 7.71 14.78 -9.74
CA TRP A 89 6.64 13.95 -9.20
C TRP A 89 5.26 14.42 -9.67
N ARG A 90 4.99 15.69 -9.57
CA ARG A 90 3.73 16.30 -10.01
C ARG A 90 3.49 16.19 -11.51
N CYS A 91 4.52 16.39 -12.32
CA CYS A 91 4.41 16.39 -13.78
C CYS A 91 4.33 14.99 -14.39
N TRP A 92 5.02 14.02 -13.82
CA TRP A 92 5.23 12.71 -14.46
C TRP A 92 4.62 11.54 -13.71
N VAL A 93 4.68 11.54 -12.40
CA VAL A 93 4.22 10.41 -11.57
C VAL A 93 2.75 10.50 -11.22
N LEU A 94 2.30 11.62 -10.69
CA LEU A 94 0.92 11.79 -10.26
C LEU A 94 -0.12 11.64 -11.38
N PRO A 95 0.09 12.12 -12.62
CA PRO A 95 -0.88 11.90 -13.70
C PRO A 95 -1.10 10.43 -14.04
N VAL A 96 -0.12 9.57 -13.81
CA VAL A 96 -0.19 8.12 -14.08
C VAL A 96 -0.62 7.33 -12.86
N LEU A 97 -0.02 7.62 -11.70
CA LEU A 97 -0.15 6.80 -10.49
C LEU A 97 -1.06 7.41 -9.42
N GLY A 98 -1.30 8.71 -9.44
CA GLY A 98 -1.93 9.45 -8.35
C GLY A 98 -3.26 8.87 -7.86
N LYS A 99 -4.12 8.45 -8.77
CA LYS A 99 -5.44 7.87 -8.47
C LYS A 99 -5.40 6.38 -8.14
N LYS A 100 -4.29 5.70 -8.41
CA LYS A 100 -4.13 4.28 -8.09
C LYS A 100 -3.91 4.08 -6.59
N ARG A 101 -4.35 2.95 -6.10
CA ARG A 101 -3.98 2.51 -4.75
C ARG A 101 -2.54 1.99 -4.74
N ILE A 102 -1.84 2.17 -3.63
CA ILE A 102 -0.45 1.74 -3.47
C ILE A 102 -0.26 0.25 -3.81
N ASN A 103 -1.19 -0.61 -3.39
CA ASN A 103 -1.13 -2.06 -3.66
C ASN A 103 -1.46 -2.45 -5.11
N ALA A 104 -2.03 -1.54 -5.88
CA ALA A 104 -2.38 -1.77 -7.28
C ALA A 104 -1.29 -1.30 -8.26
N ILE A 105 -0.18 -0.74 -7.75
CA ILE A 105 0.95 -0.33 -8.58
C ILE A 105 1.70 -1.57 -9.05
N THR A 106 1.93 -1.64 -10.35
CA THR A 106 2.73 -2.68 -10.99
C THR A 106 4.03 -2.11 -11.55
N ASP A 107 5.00 -2.98 -11.85
CA ASP A 107 6.23 -2.56 -12.53
C ASP A 107 5.94 -1.90 -13.89
N GLN A 108 4.89 -2.37 -14.56
CA GLN A 108 4.44 -1.79 -15.84
C GLN A 108 3.96 -0.33 -15.66
N ASP A 109 3.30 -0.01 -14.55
CA ASP A 109 2.87 1.36 -14.24
C ASP A 109 4.09 2.27 -14.04
N LEU A 110 5.09 1.81 -13.32
CA LEU A 110 6.33 2.56 -13.09
C LEU A 110 7.09 2.76 -14.41
N GLN A 111 7.15 1.74 -15.26
CA GLN A 111 7.76 1.84 -16.56
C GLN A 111 7.02 2.83 -17.48
N THR A 112 5.69 2.88 -17.39
CA THR A 112 4.87 3.83 -18.14
C THR A 112 5.24 5.28 -17.82
N VAL A 113 5.51 5.60 -16.55
CA VAL A 113 5.97 6.94 -16.14
C VAL A 113 7.27 7.30 -16.85
N ILE A 114 8.23 6.39 -16.88
CA ILE A 114 9.52 6.59 -17.54
C ILE A 114 9.35 6.75 -19.06
N ASN A 115 8.52 5.90 -19.66
CA ASN A 115 8.25 5.94 -21.10
C ASN A 115 7.60 7.27 -21.52
N ASN A 116 6.63 7.76 -20.76
CA ASN A 116 5.98 9.04 -21.02
C ASN A 116 6.98 10.20 -20.98
N ALA A 117 7.87 10.22 -20.01
CA ALA A 117 8.91 11.24 -19.91
C ALA A 117 9.93 11.15 -21.07
N HIS A 118 10.27 9.93 -21.50
CA HIS A 118 11.15 9.71 -22.66
C HIS A 118 10.52 10.21 -23.95
N VAL A 119 9.26 9.85 -24.21
CA VAL A 119 8.51 10.33 -25.39
C VAL A 119 8.40 11.85 -25.43
N ALA A 120 8.27 12.50 -24.26
CA ALA A 120 8.26 13.95 -24.13
C ALA A 120 9.65 14.61 -24.32
N GLY A 121 10.69 13.83 -24.65
CA GLY A 121 12.01 14.35 -24.95
C GLY A 121 12.88 14.68 -23.74
N LYS A 122 12.59 14.10 -22.56
CA LYS A 122 13.39 14.33 -21.35
C LYS A 122 14.76 13.64 -21.45
N SER A 123 15.78 14.28 -20.89
CA SER A 123 17.14 13.78 -20.91
C SER A 123 17.28 12.47 -20.11
N LYS A 124 18.27 11.66 -20.48
CA LYS A 124 18.61 10.42 -19.75
C LYS A 124 18.83 10.66 -18.24
N LYS A 125 19.46 11.78 -17.89
CA LYS A 125 19.65 12.20 -16.49
C LYS A 125 18.31 12.40 -15.77
N THR A 126 17.34 13.06 -16.41
CA THR A 126 16.00 13.27 -15.85
C THR A 126 15.26 11.93 -15.65
N LEU A 127 15.36 11.01 -16.60
CA LEU A 127 14.76 9.67 -16.48
C LEU A 127 15.36 8.87 -15.32
N MET A 128 16.68 8.96 -15.13
CA MET A 128 17.36 8.30 -14.00
C MET A 128 16.93 8.90 -12.66
N LEU A 129 16.80 10.22 -12.56
CA LEU A 129 16.32 10.90 -11.35
C LEU A 129 14.87 10.52 -11.05
N LEU A 130 14.01 10.43 -12.06
CA LEU A 130 12.63 10.03 -11.92
C LEU A 130 12.51 8.58 -11.40
N ALA A 131 13.33 7.67 -11.93
CA ALA A 131 13.41 6.30 -11.43
C ALA A 131 13.90 6.23 -9.98
N ALA A 132 14.88 7.04 -9.61
CA ALA A 132 15.39 7.13 -8.24
C ALA A 132 14.33 7.68 -7.28
N ASP A 133 13.57 8.69 -7.69
CA ASP A 133 12.47 9.27 -6.91
C ASP A 133 11.39 8.21 -6.64
N MET A 134 11.00 7.45 -7.66
CA MET A 134 10.01 6.37 -7.51
C MET A 134 10.49 5.26 -6.57
N ARG A 135 11.77 4.86 -6.66
CA ARG A 135 12.35 3.89 -5.71
C ARG A 135 12.33 4.40 -4.27
N SER A 136 12.66 5.67 -4.07
CA SER A 136 12.62 6.32 -2.75
C SER A 136 11.21 6.32 -2.16
N PHE A 137 10.22 6.65 -2.98
CA PHE A 137 8.81 6.59 -2.57
C PHE A 137 8.35 5.17 -2.21
N CYS A 138 8.68 4.19 -3.04
CA CYS A 138 8.37 2.78 -2.76
C CYS A 138 9.02 2.29 -1.47
N LYS A 139 10.25 2.72 -1.20
CA LYS A 139 10.96 2.43 0.05
C LYS A 139 10.28 3.08 1.25
N TYR A 140 9.80 4.31 1.11
CA TYR A 140 9.00 4.97 2.15
C TYR A 140 7.72 4.21 2.44
N CYS A 141 6.97 3.81 1.41
CA CYS A 141 5.73 3.04 1.56
C CYS A 141 5.93 1.70 2.28
N ARG A 142 7.10 1.06 2.11
CA ARG A 142 7.45 -0.18 2.82
C ARG A 142 7.81 0.05 4.28
N LYS A 143 8.36 1.21 4.62
CA LYS A 143 8.77 1.57 5.99
C LYS A 143 7.66 2.19 6.82
N ALA A 144 6.66 2.80 6.18
CA ALA A 144 5.50 3.37 6.83
C ALA A 144 4.55 2.24 7.30
N LYS A 145 4.97 1.54 8.35
CA LYS A 145 4.19 0.49 9.02
C LYS A 145 3.41 1.07 10.19
#